data_0fb370b376ce2303115c5331f0c2e91b
#
_entry.id   0fb370b376ce2303115c5331f0c2e91b
#
_cell.length_a   1.000
_cell.length_b   1.000
_cell.length_c   1.000
_cell.angle_alpha   90.00
_cell.angle_beta   90.00
_cell.angle_gamma   90.00
#
_symmetry.space_group_name_H-M   'P 1'
#
loop_
_entity.id
_entity.type
_entity.pdbx_description
1 polymer ?
#
loop_
_entity_poly.entity_id
_entity_poly.type
_entity_poly.pdbx_seq_one_letter_code
_entity_poly.pdbx_strand_id
1 'polypeptide(L)'
;MNAAFIANMERILWLYALPLDPKFPVVCFDERPCFLIGDTIAPIPMEIGKVAKENYAYEKNGSCALLAAIEPLTGKRVAQVHGQRTKKEYTIFMQELAKQYPEATKIRLVQDNLNTHNTSSFYENLSADEAFELAQRFEFFYTPRSASWLNMIEIEFSALSKHCLNRRIPTQELLEKEILTIVKSDRRSGTR
;
A
#
# COMPACT_ATOMS: atom_id res chain seq x y z
N MET A 1 17.03 -19.15 -11.83
CA MET A 1 15.68 -18.71 -12.20
C MET A 1 15.00 -19.83 -12.96
N ASN A 2 13.78 -20.20 -12.61
CA ASN A 2 13.02 -21.18 -13.37
C ASN A 2 12.13 -20.50 -14.42
N ALA A 3 11.59 -21.29 -15.38
CA ALA A 3 10.79 -20.75 -16.48
C ALA A 3 9.52 -19.99 -16.00
N ALA A 4 8.88 -20.46 -14.92
CA ALA A 4 7.71 -19.79 -14.36
C ALA A 4 8.05 -18.41 -13.77
N PHE A 5 9.22 -18.27 -13.14
CA PHE A 5 9.70 -16.96 -12.65
C PHE A 5 9.89 -15.98 -13.80
N ILE A 6 10.56 -16.43 -14.87
CA ILE A 6 10.83 -15.59 -16.06
C ILE A 6 9.51 -15.14 -16.69
N ALA A 7 8.59 -16.08 -16.93
CA ALA A 7 7.29 -15.76 -17.53
C ALA A 7 6.47 -14.73 -16.74
N ASN A 8 6.41 -14.86 -15.40
CA ASN A 8 5.71 -13.90 -14.56
C ASN A 8 6.43 -12.54 -14.52
N MET A 9 7.77 -12.53 -14.45
CA MET A 9 8.56 -11.33 -14.51
C MET A 9 8.33 -10.56 -15.82
N GLU A 10 8.44 -11.23 -16.97
CA GLU A 10 8.23 -10.63 -18.29
C GLU A 10 6.80 -10.08 -18.44
N ARG A 11 5.81 -10.79 -17.91
CA ARG A 11 4.41 -10.33 -17.92
C ARG A 11 4.23 -9.02 -17.15
N ILE A 12 4.89 -8.84 -16.01
CA ILE A 12 4.84 -7.60 -15.22
C ILE A 12 5.60 -6.49 -15.93
N LEU A 13 6.81 -6.77 -16.45
CA LEU A 13 7.60 -5.78 -17.19
C LEU A 13 6.87 -5.30 -18.46
N TRP A 14 6.23 -6.22 -19.19
CA TRP A 14 5.36 -5.87 -20.29
C TRP A 14 4.21 -4.95 -19.87
N LEU A 15 3.56 -5.27 -18.73
CA LEU A 15 2.47 -4.45 -18.20
C LEU A 15 2.92 -3.01 -17.93
N TYR A 16 4.12 -2.83 -17.34
CA TYR A 16 4.67 -1.51 -17.05
C TYR A 16 5.11 -0.74 -18.30
N ALA A 17 5.35 -1.40 -19.42
CA ALA A 17 5.67 -0.78 -20.70
C ALA A 17 4.43 -0.27 -21.45
N LEU A 18 3.23 -0.59 -21.00
CA LEU A 18 1.99 -0.13 -21.63
C LEU A 18 1.80 1.39 -21.41
N PRO A 19 1.23 2.09 -22.39
CA PRO A 19 0.85 3.48 -22.21
C PRO A 19 -0.28 3.63 -21.17
N LEU A 20 -0.42 4.83 -20.63
CA LEU A 20 -1.54 5.16 -19.75
C LEU A 20 -2.87 4.95 -20.47
N ASP A 21 -3.73 4.11 -19.88
CA ASP A 21 -5.09 3.87 -20.33
C ASP A 21 -6.04 3.96 -19.13
N PRO A 22 -6.89 5.02 -19.04
CA PRO A 22 -7.83 5.19 -17.93
C PRO A 22 -8.87 4.06 -17.81
N LYS A 23 -9.11 3.31 -18.89
CA LYS A 23 -10.01 2.14 -18.87
C LYS A 23 -9.34 0.89 -18.30
N PHE A 24 -8.01 0.84 -18.33
CA PHE A 24 -7.20 -0.27 -17.85
C PHE A 24 -6.01 0.24 -17.02
N PRO A 25 -6.24 1.01 -15.94
CA PRO A 25 -5.16 1.54 -15.12
C PRO A 25 -4.32 0.41 -14.52
N VAL A 26 -3.01 0.60 -14.48
CA VAL A 26 -2.05 -0.31 -13.84
C VAL A 26 -1.81 0.20 -12.43
N VAL A 27 -2.16 -0.60 -11.44
CA VAL A 27 -2.06 -0.24 -10.02
C VAL A 27 -1.21 -1.29 -9.31
N CYS A 28 -0.27 -0.84 -8.49
CA CYS A 28 0.58 -1.68 -7.65
C CYS A 28 0.08 -1.60 -6.22
N PHE A 29 -0.17 -2.74 -5.60
CA PHE A 29 -0.67 -2.88 -4.24
C PHE A 29 0.25 -3.75 -3.40
N ASP A 30 0.41 -3.40 -2.12
CA ASP A 30 1.03 -4.26 -1.11
C ASP A 30 0.66 -3.82 0.32
N GLU A 31 1.06 -4.63 1.31
CA GLU A 31 0.87 -4.40 2.73
C GLU A 31 2.22 -4.20 3.44
N ARG A 32 2.24 -3.23 4.35
CA ARG A 32 3.41 -3.00 5.20
C ARG A 32 3.03 -3.08 6.68
N PRO A 33 3.65 -3.97 7.49
CA PRO A 33 3.50 -3.93 8.93
C PRO A 33 4.14 -2.66 9.50
N CYS A 34 3.45 -2.00 10.42
CA CYS A 34 3.91 -0.83 11.15
C CYS A 34 3.87 -1.13 12.65
N PHE A 35 4.97 -0.83 13.35
CA PHE A 35 5.04 -0.98 14.79
C PHE A 35 4.72 0.35 15.47
N LEU A 36 3.82 0.31 16.44
CA LEU A 36 3.45 1.46 17.24
C LEU A 36 4.40 1.55 18.43
N ILE A 37 5.17 2.63 18.46
CA ILE A 37 6.22 2.85 19.44
C ILE A 37 6.02 4.21 20.09
N GLY A 38 5.88 4.20 21.43
CA GLY A 38 5.79 5.39 22.26
C GLY A 38 7.11 5.73 22.96
N ASP A 39 7.22 6.97 23.40
CA ASP A 39 8.33 7.42 24.24
C ASP A 39 7.99 7.20 25.72
N THR A 40 8.88 6.54 26.45
CA THR A 40 8.75 6.40 27.92
C THR A 40 9.12 7.70 28.64
N ILE A 41 9.97 8.51 28.05
CA ILE A 41 10.42 9.83 28.55
C ILE A 41 10.32 10.79 27.36
N ALA A 42 9.76 11.96 27.58
CA ALA A 42 9.61 12.97 26.54
C ALA A 42 10.95 13.30 25.87
N PRO A 43 11.02 13.29 24.54
CA PRO A 43 12.22 13.69 23.81
C PRO A 43 12.62 15.13 24.13
N ILE A 44 13.93 15.40 24.15
CA ILE A 44 14.44 16.76 24.24
C ILE A 44 14.41 17.36 22.83
N PRO A 45 13.64 18.44 22.60
CA PRO A 45 13.51 19.03 21.27
C PRO A 45 14.85 19.61 20.79
N MET A 46 14.94 19.78 19.47
CA MET A 46 16.09 20.45 18.85
C MET A 46 16.10 21.93 19.22
N GLU A 47 17.28 22.42 19.62
CA GLU A 47 17.57 23.84 19.86
C GLU A 47 18.72 24.31 18.97
N ILE A 48 18.92 25.63 18.86
CA ILE A 48 20.03 26.17 18.07
C ILE A 48 21.37 25.64 18.62
N GLY A 49 22.12 24.97 17.77
CA GLY A 49 23.41 24.34 18.11
C GLY A 49 23.32 23.01 18.87
N LYS A 50 22.11 22.46 19.06
CA LYS A 50 21.91 21.17 19.72
C LYS A 50 20.98 20.28 18.87
N VAL A 51 21.33 19.01 18.70
CA VAL A 51 20.48 18.02 18.04
C VAL A 51 19.36 17.55 18.97
N ALA A 52 18.24 17.15 18.39
CA ALA A 52 17.19 16.48 19.16
C ALA A 52 17.76 15.20 19.81
N LYS A 53 17.34 14.93 21.04
CA LYS A 53 17.75 13.71 21.76
C LYS A 53 16.53 12.90 22.15
N GLU A 54 16.53 11.63 21.75
CA GLU A 54 15.53 10.65 22.14
C GLU A 54 16.11 9.69 23.17
N ASN A 55 15.28 9.27 24.14
CA ASN A 55 15.70 8.21 25.05
C ASN A 55 15.78 6.88 24.30
N TYR A 56 16.74 6.03 24.62
CA TYR A 56 16.83 4.68 24.06
C TYR A 56 15.67 3.77 24.53
N ALA A 57 15.09 4.01 25.69
CA ALA A 57 13.92 3.29 26.17
C ALA A 57 12.67 3.75 25.40
N TYR A 58 11.86 2.78 25.01
CA TYR A 58 10.61 3.01 24.30
C TYR A 58 9.52 2.03 24.78
N GLU A 59 8.27 2.41 24.59
CA GLU A 59 7.12 1.59 24.87
C GLU A 59 6.57 0.98 23.58
N LYS A 60 6.25 -0.33 23.60
CA LYS A 60 5.63 -1.03 22.47
C LYS A 60 4.11 -0.98 22.62
N ASN A 61 3.43 -0.23 21.78
CA ASN A 61 1.98 -0.04 21.80
C ASN A 61 1.24 -0.97 20.84
N GLY A 62 1.95 -1.96 20.28
CA GLY A 62 1.39 -2.92 19.35
C GLY A 62 1.87 -2.75 17.92
N SER A 63 1.06 -3.25 16.99
CA SER A 63 1.32 -3.16 15.54
C SER A 63 0.02 -2.96 14.79
N CYS A 64 0.13 -2.36 13.61
CA CYS A 64 -0.94 -2.23 12.64
C CYS A 64 -0.41 -2.50 11.24
N ALA A 65 -1.28 -2.49 10.24
CA ALA A 65 -0.93 -2.69 8.84
C ALA A 65 -1.28 -1.45 8.02
N LEU A 66 -0.34 -1.00 7.22
CA LEU A 66 -0.55 -0.03 6.15
C LEU A 66 -0.83 -0.82 4.86
N LEU A 67 -2.05 -0.70 4.32
CA LEU A 67 -2.40 -1.16 3.00
C LEU A 67 -2.29 0.03 2.05
N ALA A 68 -1.56 -0.12 0.97
CA ALA A 68 -1.36 0.98 0.04
C ALA A 68 -1.36 0.52 -1.43
N ALA A 69 -1.82 1.40 -2.29
CA ALA A 69 -1.79 1.21 -3.74
C ALA A 69 -1.34 2.49 -4.44
N ILE A 70 -0.58 2.33 -5.52
CA ILE A 70 -0.15 3.43 -6.39
C ILE A 70 -0.40 3.07 -7.85
N GLU A 71 -0.86 4.04 -8.62
CA GLU A 71 -0.83 4.01 -10.08
C GLU A 71 0.47 4.72 -10.55
N PRO A 72 1.50 3.99 -10.99
CA PRO A 72 2.82 4.57 -11.22
C PRO A 72 2.85 5.69 -12.26
N LEU A 73 2.01 5.59 -13.31
CA LEU A 73 2.01 6.56 -14.40
C LEU A 73 1.34 7.89 -14.04
N THR A 74 0.41 7.90 -13.09
CA THR A 74 -0.31 9.12 -12.67
C THR A 74 0.12 9.62 -11.29
N GLY A 75 0.78 8.76 -10.51
CA GLY A 75 1.07 9.03 -9.11
C GLY A 75 -0.15 8.99 -8.19
N LYS A 76 -1.31 8.51 -8.69
CA LYS A 76 -2.52 8.36 -7.87
C LYS A 76 -2.31 7.31 -6.80
N ARG A 77 -2.63 7.65 -5.56
CA ARG A 77 -2.39 6.83 -4.37
C ARG A 77 -3.66 6.58 -3.58
N VAL A 78 -3.77 5.39 -3.03
CA VAL A 78 -4.79 5.01 -2.05
C VAL A 78 -4.07 4.37 -0.87
N ALA A 79 -4.41 4.75 0.36
CA ALA A 79 -3.83 4.16 1.55
C ALA A 79 -4.86 4.04 2.66
N GLN A 80 -4.76 2.99 3.44
CA GLN A 80 -5.55 2.73 4.64
C GLN A 80 -4.67 2.13 5.73
N VAL A 81 -4.99 2.43 7.00
CA VAL A 81 -4.31 1.83 8.15
C VAL A 81 -5.31 0.99 8.91
N HIS A 82 -4.99 -0.27 9.13
CA HIS A 82 -5.84 -1.24 9.82
C HIS A 82 -5.11 -1.88 10.99
N GLY A 83 -5.83 -2.25 12.04
CA GLY A 83 -5.26 -2.97 13.19
C GLY A 83 -4.80 -4.39 12.85
N GLN A 84 -5.28 -4.95 11.76
CA GLN A 84 -4.97 -6.30 11.29
C GLN A 84 -4.79 -6.31 9.76
N ARG A 85 -4.21 -7.40 9.25
CA ARG A 85 -4.05 -7.68 7.81
C ARG A 85 -4.68 -9.04 7.51
N THR A 86 -5.99 -9.06 7.44
CA THR A 86 -6.75 -10.26 7.12
C THR A 86 -7.42 -10.14 5.76
N LYS A 87 -8.06 -11.20 5.31
CA LYS A 87 -8.89 -11.19 4.10
C LYS A 87 -9.98 -10.12 4.13
N LYS A 88 -10.45 -9.76 5.33
CA LYS A 88 -11.47 -8.71 5.52
C LYS A 88 -10.90 -7.33 5.18
N GLU A 89 -9.76 -6.95 5.74
CA GLU A 89 -9.12 -5.66 5.46
C GLU A 89 -8.72 -5.57 3.99
N TYR A 90 -8.20 -6.64 3.40
CA TYR A 90 -7.92 -6.71 1.97
C TYR A 90 -9.21 -6.45 1.15
N THR A 91 -10.33 -7.10 1.48
CA THR A 91 -11.60 -6.90 0.78
C THR A 91 -12.08 -5.46 0.88
N ILE A 92 -12.04 -4.86 2.08
CA ILE A 92 -12.41 -3.45 2.31
C ILE A 92 -11.53 -2.53 1.46
N PHE A 93 -10.23 -2.78 1.43
CA PHE A 93 -9.29 -1.99 0.64
C PHE A 93 -9.60 -2.10 -0.86
N MET A 94 -9.87 -3.30 -1.38
CA MET A 94 -10.19 -3.51 -2.79
C MET A 94 -11.52 -2.85 -3.19
N GLN A 95 -12.53 -2.84 -2.32
CA GLN A 95 -13.76 -2.08 -2.55
C GLN A 95 -13.48 -0.57 -2.67
N GLU A 96 -12.66 -0.02 -1.79
CA GLU A 96 -12.29 1.40 -1.85
C GLU A 96 -11.45 1.71 -3.09
N LEU A 97 -10.49 0.84 -3.41
CA LEU A 97 -9.67 0.98 -4.63
C LEU A 97 -10.54 0.98 -5.90
N ALA A 98 -11.52 0.08 -5.99
CA ALA A 98 -12.44 0.03 -7.13
C ALA A 98 -13.26 1.33 -7.30
N LYS A 99 -13.68 1.96 -6.20
CA LYS A 99 -14.38 3.26 -6.21
C LYS A 99 -13.51 4.40 -6.72
N GLN A 100 -12.20 4.32 -6.55
CA GLN A 100 -11.26 5.35 -7.03
C GLN A 100 -11.10 5.36 -8.57
N TYR A 101 -11.57 4.31 -9.25
CA TYR A 101 -11.48 4.15 -10.70
C TYR A 101 -12.85 3.85 -11.33
N PRO A 102 -13.84 4.74 -11.20
CA PRO A 102 -15.20 4.48 -11.66
C PRO A 102 -15.29 4.22 -13.17
N GLU A 103 -14.44 4.86 -13.97
CA GLU A 103 -14.41 4.75 -15.42
C GLU A 103 -13.62 3.53 -15.95
N ALA A 104 -12.90 2.83 -15.06
CA ALA A 104 -12.09 1.69 -15.47
C ALA A 104 -12.97 0.50 -15.82
N THR A 105 -12.71 -0.10 -16.98
CA THR A 105 -13.29 -1.39 -17.36
C THR A 105 -12.73 -2.50 -16.48
N LYS A 106 -11.41 -2.51 -16.28
CA LYS A 106 -10.70 -3.37 -15.32
C LYS A 106 -9.47 -2.65 -14.77
N ILE A 107 -9.21 -2.83 -13.50
CA ILE A 107 -7.99 -2.39 -12.83
C ILE A 107 -6.98 -3.53 -12.92
N ARG A 108 -5.85 -3.29 -13.59
CA ARG A 108 -4.73 -4.23 -13.67
C ARG A 108 -3.90 -4.12 -12.41
N LEU A 109 -4.11 -5.06 -11.49
CA LEU A 109 -3.54 -5.01 -10.15
C LEU A 109 -2.30 -5.88 -10.05
N VAL A 110 -1.14 -5.25 -9.82
CA VAL A 110 0.11 -5.93 -9.48
C VAL A 110 0.19 -6.09 -7.97
N GLN A 111 0.34 -7.32 -7.50
CA GLN A 111 0.44 -7.65 -6.08
C GLN A 111 1.26 -8.93 -5.86
N ASP A 112 1.58 -9.24 -4.63
CA ASP A 112 2.16 -10.52 -4.28
C ASP A 112 1.10 -11.64 -4.25
N ASN A 113 1.55 -12.88 -4.21
CA ASN A 113 0.67 -14.06 -4.21
C ASN A 113 0.46 -14.60 -2.77
N LEU A 114 0.14 -13.72 -1.82
CA LEU A 114 -0.27 -14.16 -0.48
C LEU A 114 -1.66 -14.80 -0.50
N ASN A 115 -1.91 -15.70 0.45
CA ASN A 115 -3.20 -16.38 0.59
C ASN A 115 -4.38 -15.44 0.87
N THR A 116 -4.11 -14.23 1.37
CA THR A 116 -5.08 -13.16 1.58
C THR A 116 -5.39 -12.39 0.30
N HIS A 117 -4.48 -12.38 -0.67
CA HIS A 117 -4.52 -11.53 -1.87
C HIS A 117 -5.11 -12.25 -3.08
N ASN A 118 -6.33 -12.72 -2.95
CA ASN A 118 -7.03 -13.39 -4.04
C ASN A 118 -8.54 -13.17 -3.97
N THR A 119 -9.25 -13.53 -5.03
CA THR A 119 -10.70 -13.33 -5.14
C THR A 119 -11.50 -14.11 -4.11
N SER A 120 -11.00 -15.24 -3.57
CA SER A 120 -11.71 -15.99 -2.52
C SER A 120 -11.94 -15.15 -1.27
N SER A 121 -11.05 -14.17 -1.01
CA SER A 121 -11.21 -13.25 0.11
C SER A 121 -12.47 -12.40 0.00
N PHE A 122 -12.90 -12.07 -1.20
CA PHE A 122 -14.15 -11.34 -1.42
C PHE A 122 -15.37 -12.20 -1.06
N TYR A 123 -15.39 -13.46 -1.49
CA TYR A 123 -16.50 -14.40 -1.19
C TYR A 123 -16.60 -14.80 0.28
N GLU A 124 -15.51 -14.68 1.02
CA GLU A 124 -15.52 -14.92 2.48
C GLU A 124 -16.08 -13.72 3.28
N ASN A 125 -16.13 -12.52 2.68
CA ASN A 125 -16.45 -11.29 3.40
C ASN A 125 -17.63 -10.52 2.80
N LEU A 126 -18.13 -10.87 1.62
CA LEU A 126 -19.22 -10.24 0.92
C LEU A 126 -20.27 -11.28 0.51
N SER A 127 -21.45 -10.83 0.10
CA SER A 127 -22.41 -11.69 -0.61
C SER A 127 -21.83 -12.20 -1.93
N ALA A 128 -22.35 -13.30 -2.46
CA ALA A 128 -21.85 -13.89 -3.69
C ALA A 128 -21.90 -12.91 -4.87
N ASP A 129 -22.98 -12.14 -4.98
CA ASP A 129 -23.16 -11.16 -6.05
C ASP A 129 -22.17 -9.99 -5.93
N GLU A 130 -22.01 -9.40 -4.75
CA GLU A 130 -21.04 -8.33 -4.49
C GLU A 130 -19.60 -8.80 -4.70
N ALA A 131 -19.28 -10.02 -4.26
CA ALA A 131 -17.96 -10.60 -4.46
C ALA A 131 -17.64 -10.82 -5.93
N PHE A 132 -18.62 -11.31 -6.69
CA PHE A 132 -18.48 -11.50 -8.13
C PHE A 132 -18.29 -10.16 -8.85
N GLU A 133 -19.12 -9.16 -8.57
CA GLU A 133 -19.01 -7.82 -9.15
C GLU A 133 -17.64 -7.20 -8.85
N LEU A 134 -17.19 -7.27 -7.58
CA LEU A 134 -15.87 -6.76 -7.19
C LEU A 134 -14.75 -7.50 -7.92
N ALA A 135 -14.82 -8.84 -8.02
CA ALA A 135 -13.82 -9.63 -8.73
C ALA A 135 -13.72 -9.26 -10.23
N GLN A 136 -14.86 -8.92 -10.88
CA GLN A 136 -14.86 -8.49 -12.27
C GLN A 136 -14.17 -7.13 -12.49
N ARG A 137 -14.00 -6.33 -11.44
CA ARG A 137 -13.29 -5.05 -11.53
C ARG A 137 -11.79 -5.19 -11.69
N PHE A 138 -11.20 -6.35 -11.36
CA PHE A 138 -9.76 -6.55 -11.31
C PHE A 138 -9.26 -7.57 -12.34
N GLU A 139 -8.07 -7.32 -12.85
CA GLU A 139 -7.21 -8.26 -13.56
C GLU A 139 -5.92 -8.39 -12.76
N PHE A 140 -5.66 -9.57 -12.15
CA PHE A 140 -4.56 -9.77 -11.20
C PHE A 140 -3.27 -10.18 -11.90
N PHE A 141 -2.17 -9.54 -11.51
CA PHE A 141 -0.81 -9.83 -11.92
C PHE A 141 0.03 -10.09 -10.67
N TYR A 142 0.45 -11.33 -10.49
CA TYR A 142 1.18 -11.74 -9.30
C TYR A 142 2.68 -11.67 -9.51
N THR A 143 3.40 -11.02 -8.57
CA THR A 143 4.85 -11.04 -8.57
C THR A 143 5.38 -12.46 -8.34
N PRO A 144 6.48 -12.87 -8.99
CA PRO A 144 7.12 -14.13 -8.69
C PRO A 144 7.58 -14.17 -7.23
N ARG A 145 7.66 -15.37 -6.66
CA ARG A 145 8.18 -15.54 -5.30
C ARG A 145 9.58 -14.93 -5.16
N SER A 146 9.79 -14.18 -4.08
CA SER A 146 11.05 -13.46 -3.79
C SER A 146 11.42 -12.38 -4.83
N ALA A 147 10.42 -11.79 -5.48
CA ALA A 147 10.58 -10.72 -6.46
C ALA A 147 9.70 -9.49 -6.14
N SER A 148 9.60 -9.11 -4.85
CA SER A 148 8.87 -7.91 -4.42
C SER A 148 9.38 -6.64 -5.10
N TRP A 149 10.68 -6.60 -5.48
CA TRP A 149 11.30 -5.50 -6.22
C TRP A 149 10.62 -5.20 -7.57
N LEU A 150 9.85 -6.15 -8.14
CA LEU A 150 9.01 -5.91 -9.32
C LEU A 150 7.73 -5.12 -8.99
N ASN A 151 7.33 -5.06 -7.71
CA ASN A 151 6.17 -4.30 -7.30
C ASN A 151 6.56 -2.84 -7.03
N MET A 152 6.11 -1.92 -7.89
CA MET A 152 6.47 -0.50 -7.78
C MET A 152 5.96 0.18 -6.51
N ILE A 153 5.05 -0.42 -5.75
CA ILE A 153 4.61 0.08 -4.44
C ILE A 153 5.77 0.16 -3.42
N GLU A 154 6.83 -0.63 -3.60
CA GLU A 154 8.02 -0.59 -2.74
C GLU A 154 8.72 0.78 -2.77
N ILE A 155 8.66 1.47 -3.91
CA ILE A 155 9.18 2.85 -4.04
C ILE A 155 8.36 3.79 -3.14
N GLU A 156 7.05 3.63 -3.13
CA GLU A 156 6.15 4.43 -2.29
C GLU A 156 6.38 4.14 -0.81
N PHE A 157 6.50 2.88 -0.41
CA PHE A 157 6.84 2.53 0.96
C PHE A 157 8.19 3.09 1.41
N SER A 158 9.17 3.14 0.51
CA SER A 158 10.46 3.79 0.78
C SER A 158 10.30 5.29 1.01
N ALA A 159 9.49 5.96 0.19
CA ALA A 159 9.19 7.39 0.34
C ALA A 159 8.46 7.67 1.66
N LEU A 160 7.40 6.94 1.96
CA LEU A 160 6.65 7.04 3.22
C LEU A 160 7.55 6.79 4.43
N SER A 161 8.49 5.83 4.33
CA SER A 161 9.45 5.58 5.41
C SER A 161 10.30 6.80 5.70
N LYS A 162 10.83 7.45 4.68
CA LYS A 162 11.69 8.64 4.83
C LYS A 162 10.92 9.85 5.36
N HIS A 163 9.67 10.01 4.95
CA HIS A 163 8.88 11.20 5.27
C HIS A 163 8.16 11.12 6.61
N CYS A 164 7.64 9.95 7.01
CA CYS A 164 6.85 9.84 8.23
C CYS A 164 7.12 8.60 9.09
N LEU A 165 7.50 7.45 8.51
CA LEU A 165 7.58 6.19 9.27
C LEU A 165 8.92 5.97 9.98
N ASN A 166 9.96 6.75 9.66
CA ASN A 166 11.29 6.63 10.28
C ASN A 166 11.38 7.41 11.61
N ARG A 167 10.34 7.29 12.41
CA ARG A 167 10.25 7.87 13.76
C ARG A 167 9.30 7.05 14.63
N ARG A 168 9.26 7.33 15.92
CA ARG A 168 8.30 6.71 16.84
C ARG A 168 6.91 7.29 16.60
N ILE A 169 5.94 6.39 16.38
CA ILE A 169 4.53 6.74 16.21
C ILE A 169 3.76 5.89 17.22
N PRO A 170 3.19 6.49 18.27
CA PRO A 170 2.64 5.75 19.40
C PRO A 170 1.26 5.15 19.14
N THR A 171 0.48 5.69 18.20
CA THR A 171 -0.91 5.25 17.98
C THR A 171 -1.24 5.06 16.51
N GLN A 172 -2.24 4.22 16.23
CA GLN A 172 -2.73 3.96 14.87
C GLN A 172 -3.35 5.23 14.26
N GLU A 173 -4.08 6.02 15.04
CA GLU A 173 -4.74 7.25 14.57
C GLU A 173 -3.73 8.30 14.12
N LEU A 174 -2.62 8.42 14.86
CA LEU A 174 -1.54 9.33 14.46
C LEU A 174 -0.87 8.85 13.17
N LEU A 175 -0.60 7.54 13.06
CA LEU A 175 -0.04 6.95 11.85
C LEU A 175 -0.95 7.20 10.64
N GLU A 176 -2.24 6.95 10.76
CA GLU A 176 -3.22 7.16 9.70
C GLU A 176 -3.26 8.63 9.27
N LYS A 177 -3.33 9.55 10.23
CA LYS A 177 -3.31 11.00 9.96
C LYS A 177 -2.08 11.44 9.16
N GLU A 178 -0.91 10.94 9.54
CA GLU A 178 0.35 11.26 8.87
C GLU A 178 0.41 10.74 7.44
N ILE A 179 0.07 9.46 7.26
CA ILE A 179 0.04 8.84 5.93
C ILE A 179 -0.96 9.54 5.02
N LEU A 180 -2.19 9.78 5.49
CA LEU A 180 -3.21 10.46 4.69
C LEU A 180 -2.83 11.90 4.35
N THR A 181 -2.06 12.57 5.20
CA THR A 181 -1.54 13.92 4.91
C THR A 181 -0.58 13.88 3.75
N ILE A 182 0.37 12.94 3.72
CA ILE A 182 1.34 12.79 2.64
C ILE A 182 0.64 12.38 1.33
N VAL A 183 -0.21 11.35 1.39
CA VAL A 183 -0.96 10.87 0.22
C VAL A 183 -1.81 11.97 -0.42
N LYS A 184 -2.34 12.93 0.38
CA LYS A 184 -3.11 14.08 -0.13
C LYS A 184 -2.23 15.22 -0.63
N SER A 185 -1.08 15.47 -0.03
CA SER A 185 -0.19 16.58 -0.40
C SER A 185 0.41 16.41 -1.80
N ASP A 186 0.81 15.20 -2.14
CA ASP A 186 1.43 14.90 -3.43
C ASP A 186 0.46 14.95 -4.62
N ARG A 187 -0.86 14.85 -4.37
CA ARG A 187 -1.88 15.12 -5.40
C ARG A 187 -1.84 16.56 -5.92
N ARG A 188 -1.29 17.50 -5.14
CA ARG A 188 -1.21 18.93 -5.52
C ARG A 188 0.05 19.29 -6.32
N SER A 189 1.09 18.45 -6.27
CA SER A 189 2.36 18.70 -6.98
C SER A 189 2.43 18.07 -8.37
N GLY A 190 1.48 17.21 -8.74
CA GLY A 190 1.41 16.54 -10.05
C GLY A 190 0.82 17.37 -11.19
N THR A 191 0.49 18.64 -10.95
CA THR A 191 -0.02 19.57 -11.99
C THR A 191 1.08 20.56 -12.38
N ARG A 192 2.13 20.09 -13.07
CA ARG A 192 3.05 20.91 -13.85
C ARG A 192 3.49 20.16 -15.09
#